data_f23308d52a4eeb48de290a9716c3d2d0
#
_entry.id   f23308d52a4eeb48de290a9716c3d2d0
#
_cell.length_a   1.000
_cell.length_b   1.000
_cell.length_c   1.000
_cell.angle_alpha   90.00
_cell.angle_beta   90.00
_cell.angle_gamma   90.00
#
_symmetry.space_group_name_H-M   'P 1'
#
loop_
_entity.id
_entity.type
_entity.pdbx_description
1 polymer ?
#
loop_
_entity_poly.entity_id
_entity_poly.type
_entity_poly.pdbx_seq_one_letter_code
_entity_poly.pdbx_strand_id
1 'polypeptide(L)'
;MDIPAWISAACAVLTLIGAAVSWLRSNVSKQAKAAAESARDEAQRTVEAAEQTAKGVQCLADTLAEANSVPPWEVKWEKDDTYALINTGNAALNDVEVDIDTDNEIFMPPTTGTIDAKSSVVFMYARHMGSDMNVRIVVTWTDPDGTQRTWRHPIPQKHES
;
A
#
# COMPACT_ATOMS: atom_id res chain seq x y z
N MET A 1 54.30 -68.99 -29.04
CA MET A 1 54.65 -67.54 -28.95
C MET A 1 54.24 -67.10 -27.60
N ASP A 2 55.17 -67.04 -26.66
CA ASP A 2 54.89 -66.63 -25.28
C ASP A 2 54.87 -65.11 -25.19
N ILE A 3 53.69 -64.57 -24.84
CA ILE A 3 53.52 -63.15 -24.63
C ILE A 3 54.31 -62.78 -23.40
N PRO A 4 55.32 -61.88 -23.50
CA PRO A 4 56.11 -61.53 -22.36
C PRO A 4 55.35 -61.02 -21.18
N ALA A 5 55.58 -61.54 -19.97
CA ALA A 5 54.83 -61.26 -18.72
C ALA A 5 54.73 -59.76 -18.40
N TRP A 6 55.62 -58.90 -18.87
CA TRP A 6 55.58 -57.48 -18.68
C TRP A 6 54.41 -56.75 -19.46
N ILE A 7 54.01 -57.34 -20.62
CA ILE A 7 52.84 -56.81 -21.37
C ILE A 7 51.55 -57.04 -20.58
N SER A 8 51.40 -58.20 -19.97
CA SER A 8 50.25 -58.52 -19.12
C SER A 8 50.21 -57.60 -17.89
N ALA A 9 51.35 -57.31 -17.24
CA ALA A 9 51.40 -56.39 -16.14
C ALA A 9 51.06 -54.93 -16.52
N ALA A 10 51.55 -54.49 -17.69
CA ALA A 10 51.22 -53.15 -18.19
C ALA A 10 49.71 -52.95 -18.48
N CYS A 11 49.05 -53.95 -19.04
CA CYS A 11 47.59 -53.94 -19.29
C CYS A 11 46.78 -53.92 -17.99
N ALA A 12 47.25 -54.64 -16.95
CA ALA A 12 46.56 -54.64 -15.64
C ALA A 12 46.68 -53.27 -14.93
N VAL A 13 47.78 -52.58 -15.04
CA VAL A 13 47.96 -51.25 -14.47
C VAL A 13 47.07 -50.21 -15.18
N LEU A 14 47.02 -50.27 -16.51
CA LEU A 14 46.13 -49.36 -17.30
C LEU A 14 44.69 -49.56 -17.01
N THR A 15 44.21 -50.80 -16.77
CA THR A 15 42.81 -51.07 -16.39
C THR A 15 42.47 -50.55 -15.00
N LEU A 16 43.38 -50.65 -14.07
CA LEU A 16 43.21 -50.11 -12.70
C LEU A 16 43.17 -48.58 -12.70
N ILE A 17 44.03 -47.91 -13.46
CA ILE A 17 44.00 -46.45 -13.60
C ILE A 17 42.68 -46.02 -14.28
N GLY A 18 42.22 -46.71 -15.32
CA GLY A 18 40.93 -46.43 -15.99
C GLY A 18 39.76 -46.58 -15.03
N ALA A 19 39.74 -47.60 -14.18
CA ALA A 19 38.68 -47.80 -13.20
C ALA A 19 38.70 -46.73 -12.12
N ALA A 20 39.85 -46.30 -11.62
CA ALA A 20 39.99 -45.24 -10.62
C ALA A 20 39.52 -43.87 -11.17
N VAL A 21 39.88 -43.52 -12.41
CA VAL A 21 39.45 -42.29 -13.08
C VAL A 21 37.92 -42.30 -13.30
N SER A 22 37.37 -43.43 -13.71
CA SER A 22 35.94 -43.58 -13.91
C SER A 22 35.15 -43.44 -12.62
N TRP A 23 35.65 -43.99 -11.50
CA TRP A 23 35.05 -43.87 -10.18
C TRP A 23 35.10 -42.44 -9.66
N LEU A 24 36.23 -41.75 -9.82
CA LEU A 24 36.36 -40.33 -9.45
C LEU A 24 35.39 -39.43 -10.23
N ARG A 25 35.30 -39.62 -11.56
CA ARG A 25 34.33 -38.90 -12.40
C ARG A 25 32.86 -39.14 -11.99
N SER A 26 32.51 -40.38 -11.64
CA SER A 26 31.18 -40.72 -11.17
C SER A 26 30.83 -40.03 -9.86
N ASN A 27 31.76 -39.96 -8.91
CA ASN A 27 31.54 -39.27 -7.61
C ASN A 27 31.45 -37.77 -7.75
N VAL A 28 32.28 -37.13 -8.57
CA VAL A 28 32.19 -35.69 -8.87
C VAL A 28 30.88 -35.35 -9.54
N SER A 29 30.43 -36.19 -10.48
CA SER A 29 29.12 -36.01 -11.15
C SER A 29 27.92 -36.11 -10.19
N LYS A 30 27.96 -37.01 -9.20
CA LYS A 30 26.92 -37.12 -8.18
C LYS A 30 26.89 -35.92 -7.24
N GLN A 31 28.03 -35.42 -6.82
CA GLN A 31 28.14 -34.23 -5.98
C GLN A 31 27.68 -32.98 -6.72
N ALA A 32 28.04 -32.84 -8.01
CA ALA A 32 27.59 -31.72 -8.83
C ALA A 32 26.06 -31.72 -9.02
N LYS A 33 25.46 -32.91 -9.19
CA LYS A 33 23.98 -33.02 -9.27
C LYS A 33 23.32 -32.64 -7.96
N ALA A 34 23.78 -33.14 -6.84
CA ALA A 34 23.24 -32.81 -5.51
C ALA A 34 23.38 -31.31 -5.20
N ALA A 35 24.52 -30.69 -5.55
CA ALA A 35 24.70 -29.25 -5.40
C ALA A 35 23.78 -28.44 -6.32
N ALA A 36 23.53 -28.91 -7.54
CA ALA A 36 22.60 -28.26 -8.47
C ALA A 36 21.13 -28.38 -7.99
N GLU A 37 20.74 -29.50 -7.42
CA GLU A 37 19.41 -29.72 -6.84
C GLU A 37 19.20 -28.83 -5.60
N SER A 38 20.18 -28.77 -4.68
CA SER A 38 20.08 -27.89 -3.51
C SER A 38 20.05 -26.41 -3.89
N ALA A 39 20.82 -25.99 -4.88
CA ALA A 39 20.77 -24.61 -5.40
C ALA A 39 19.42 -24.27 -6.05
N ARG A 40 18.80 -25.23 -6.71
CA ARG A 40 17.45 -25.09 -7.27
C ARG A 40 16.40 -24.93 -6.18
N ASP A 41 16.45 -25.77 -5.16
CA ASP A 41 15.51 -25.71 -4.02
C ASP A 41 15.64 -24.39 -3.27
N GLU A 42 16.86 -23.91 -3.08
CA GLU A 42 17.11 -22.62 -2.42
C GLU A 42 16.62 -21.44 -3.27
N ALA A 43 16.86 -21.47 -4.59
CA ALA A 43 16.34 -20.49 -5.52
C ALA A 43 14.81 -20.47 -5.53
N GLN A 44 14.16 -21.63 -5.48
CA GLN A 44 12.71 -21.74 -5.47
C GLN A 44 12.11 -21.17 -4.18
N ARG A 45 12.71 -21.48 -3.02
CA ARG A 45 12.32 -20.85 -1.74
C ARG A 45 12.48 -19.34 -1.73
N THR A 46 13.53 -18.85 -2.35
CA THR A 46 13.78 -17.40 -2.46
C THR A 46 12.71 -16.72 -3.32
N VAL A 47 12.31 -17.36 -4.42
CA VAL A 47 11.23 -16.86 -5.29
C VAL A 47 9.89 -16.86 -4.54
N GLU A 48 9.56 -17.94 -3.83
CA GLU A 48 8.33 -18.02 -3.03
C GLU A 48 8.29 -16.95 -1.93
N ALA A 49 9.42 -16.72 -1.24
CA ALA A 49 9.53 -15.67 -0.24
C ALA A 49 9.39 -14.27 -0.84
N ALA A 50 9.96 -14.03 -2.03
CA ALA A 50 9.82 -12.77 -2.76
C ALA A 50 8.38 -12.51 -3.21
N GLU A 51 7.67 -13.55 -3.69
CA GLU A 51 6.25 -13.46 -4.06
C GLU A 51 5.36 -13.15 -2.86
N GLN A 52 5.62 -13.78 -1.71
CA GLN A 52 4.88 -13.49 -0.48
C GLN A 52 5.11 -12.04 -0.01
N THR A 53 6.34 -11.56 -0.10
CA THR A 53 6.67 -10.18 0.24
C THR A 53 5.99 -9.20 -0.70
N ALA A 54 5.98 -9.47 -2.00
CA ALA A 54 5.30 -8.64 -3.00
C ALA A 54 3.79 -8.57 -2.75
N LYS A 55 3.15 -9.70 -2.46
CA LYS A 55 1.73 -9.76 -2.09
C LYS A 55 1.44 -8.96 -0.80
N GLY A 56 2.31 -9.04 0.19
CA GLY A 56 2.19 -8.27 1.43
C GLY A 56 2.27 -6.76 1.19
N VAL A 57 3.20 -6.33 0.35
CA VAL A 57 3.34 -4.91 -0.03
C VAL A 57 2.13 -4.43 -0.83
N GLN A 58 1.60 -5.25 -1.72
CA GLN A 58 0.42 -4.91 -2.50
C GLN A 58 -0.83 -4.78 -1.61
N CYS A 59 -1.03 -5.69 -0.67
CA CYS A 59 -2.13 -5.61 0.29
C CYS A 59 -2.02 -4.34 1.17
N LEU A 60 -0.82 -3.96 1.60
CA LEU A 60 -0.59 -2.71 2.32
C LEU A 60 -0.89 -1.49 1.46
N ALA A 61 -0.48 -1.48 0.20
CA ALA A 61 -0.79 -0.40 -0.74
C ALA A 61 -2.29 -0.25 -0.97
N ASP A 62 -3.01 -1.36 -1.15
CA ASP A 62 -4.46 -1.36 -1.33
C ASP A 62 -5.18 -0.86 -0.06
N THR A 63 -4.72 -1.28 1.13
CA THR A 63 -5.27 -0.81 2.40
C THR A 63 -5.02 0.69 2.62
N LEU A 64 -3.86 1.19 2.24
CA LEU A 64 -3.55 2.62 2.29
C LEU A 64 -4.36 3.42 1.27
N ALA A 65 -4.57 2.88 0.07
CA ALA A 65 -5.43 3.50 -0.94
C ALA A 65 -6.89 3.57 -0.47
N GLU A 66 -7.39 2.52 0.17
CA GLU A 66 -8.75 2.48 0.74
C GLU A 66 -8.89 3.45 1.92
N ALA A 67 -7.91 3.52 2.82
CA ALA A 67 -7.88 4.50 3.92
C ALA A 67 -7.85 5.95 3.41
N ASN A 68 -7.19 6.20 2.29
CA ASN A 68 -7.18 7.51 1.64
C ASN A 68 -8.45 7.80 0.83
N SER A 69 -9.30 6.81 0.57
CA SER A 69 -10.58 7.00 -0.14
C SER A 69 -11.68 7.57 0.77
N VAL A 70 -11.53 7.45 2.08
CA VAL A 70 -12.46 8.05 3.05
C VAL A 70 -12.18 9.55 3.10
N PRO A 71 -13.18 10.41 2.81
CA PRO A 71 -12.99 11.84 2.90
C PRO A 71 -12.51 12.24 4.31
N PRO A 72 -11.46 13.05 4.43
CA PRO A 72 -10.85 13.35 5.73
C PRO A 72 -11.64 14.43 6.50
N TRP A 73 -12.92 14.53 6.29
CA TRP A 73 -13.75 15.59 6.85
C TRP A 73 -14.83 15.05 7.79
N GLU A 74 -15.05 15.78 8.87
CA GLU A 74 -16.18 15.61 9.77
C GLU A 74 -16.79 16.99 10.05
N VAL A 75 -18.12 17.08 10.07
CA VAL A 75 -18.86 18.29 10.47
C VAL A 75 -19.56 18.04 11.78
N LYS A 76 -19.32 18.92 12.74
CA LYS A 76 -19.99 18.90 14.06
C LYS A 76 -20.71 20.20 14.33
N TRP A 77 -21.90 20.11 14.89
CA TRP A 77 -22.55 21.26 15.49
C TRP A 77 -21.88 21.57 16.84
N GLU A 78 -21.54 22.83 17.11
CA GLU A 78 -20.96 23.25 18.36
C GLU A 78 -21.96 23.94 19.26
N LYS A 79 -22.53 25.05 18.80
CA LYS A 79 -23.55 25.80 19.54
C LYS A 79 -24.26 26.78 18.59
N ASP A 80 -25.49 27.18 18.93
CA ASP A 80 -26.30 28.14 18.17
C ASP A 80 -26.31 27.78 16.67
N ASP A 81 -25.83 28.66 15.81
CA ASP A 81 -25.67 28.49 14.36
C ASP A 81 -24.24 28.17 13.93
N THR A 82 -23.40 27.77 14.89
CA THR A 82 -21.97 27.54 14.69
C THR A 82 -21.68 26.05 14.52
N TYR A 83 -20.89 25.74 13.50
CA TYR A 83 -20.44 24.39 13.17
C TYR A 83 -18.93 24.36 13.01
N ALA A 84 -18.33 23.22 13.31
CA ALA A 84 -16.92 22.95 13.07
C ALA A 84 -16.76 21.98 11.91
N LEU A 85 -15.92 22.33 10.94
CA LEU A 85 -15.38 21.42 9.93
C LEU A 85 -14.01 20.94 10.42
N ILE A 86 -13.88 19.64 10.62
CA ILE A 86 -12.70 19.00 11.22
C ILE A 86 -11.97 18.20 10.15
N ASN A 87 -10.68 18.45 9.97
CA ASN A 87 -9.81 17.57 9.21
C ASN A 87 -9.45 16.35 10.08
N THR A 88 -10.10 15.22 9.83
CA THR A 88 -9.83 13.95 10.53
C THR A 88 -8.65 13.18 9.94
N GLY A 89 -8.08 13.66 8.84
CA GLY A 89 -6.91 13.07 8.18
C GLY A 89 -5.61 13.26 8.95
N ASN A 90 -4.54 12.67 8.42
CA ASN A 90 -3.20 12.75 9.00
C ASN A 90 -2.28 13.72 8.24
N ALA A 91 -2.81 14.42 7.23
CA ALA A 91 -2.08 15.40 6.43
C ALA A 91 -2.80 16.76 6.45
N ALA A 92 -2.05 17.83 6.26
CA ALA A 92 -2.61 19.14 5.99
C ALA A 92 -3.23 19.14 4.58
N LEU A 93 -4.37 19.81 4.45
CA LEU A 93 -5.10 19.96 3.19
C LEU A 93 -5.04 21.41 2.75
N ASN A 94 -4.71 21.62 1.49
CA ASN A 94 -4.49 22.96 0.93
C ASN A 94 -5.71 23.43 0.13
N ASP A 95 -5.78 24.74 -0.06
CA ASP A 95 -6.80 25.41 -0.89
C ASP A 95 -8.22 24.96 -0.51
N VAL A 96 -8.47 24.82 0.80
CA VAL A 96 -9.76 24.38 1.31
C VAL A 96 -10.76 25.51 1.13
N GLU A 97 -11.80 25.25 0.37
CA GLU A 97 -12.97 26.10 0.22
C GLU A 97 -14.19 25.41 0.76
N VAL A 98 -15.05 26.15 1.45
CA VAL A 98 -16.26 25.64 2.05
C VAL A 98 -17.44 26.44 1.56
N ASP A 99 -18.46 25.75 1.05
CA ASP A 99 -19.67 26.32 0.52
C ASP A 99 -20.88 25.45 0.90
N ILE A 100 -22.08 25.87 0.55
CA ILE A 100 -23.32 25.09 0.69
C ILE A 100 -24.00 24.96 -0.67
N ASP A 101 -24.79 23.91 -0.85
CA ASP A 101 -25.44 23.57 -2.12
C ASP A 101 -26.76 24.34 -2.38
N THR A 102 -26.95 25.50 -1.74
CA THR A 102 -28.13 26.33 -1.88
C THR A 102 -27.80 27.82 -1.71
N ASP A 103 -28.45 28.66 -2.49
CA ASP A 103 -28.22 30.12 -2.48
C ASP A 103 -29.15 30.87 -1.50
N ASN A 104 -30.13 30.21 -0.88
CA ASN A 104 -31.18 30.86 -0.09
C ASN A 104 -30.95 30.82 1.41
N GLU A 105 -29.77 30.41 1.87
CA GLU A 105 -29.47 30.22 3.28
C GLU A 105 -28.49 31.27 3.80
N ILE A 106 -28.52 31.51 5.11
CA ILE A 106 -27.53 32.36 5.76
C ILE A 106 -26.29 31.50 6.03
N PHE A 107 -25.29 31.68 5.22
CA PHE A 107 -24.01 30.97 5.31
C PHE A 107 -22.85 31.96 5.41
N MET A 108 -22.00 31.77 6.39
CA MET A 108 -20.73 32.48 6.54
C MET A 108 -19.60 31.47 6.48
N PRO A 109 -18.92 31.35 5.35
CA PRO A 109 -17.83 30.40 5.18
C PRO A 109 -16.67 30.71 6.14
N PRO A 110 -15.87 29.72 6.51
CA PRO A 110 -14.64 29.95 7.25
C PRO A 110 -13.63 30.66 6.36
N THR A 111 -12.54 31.15 6.95
CA THR A 111 -11.40 31.65 6.20
C THR A 111 -10.81 30.49 5.37
N THR A 112 -10.75 30.65 4.05
CA THR A 112 -10.18 29.66 3.15
C THR A 112 -8.66 29.57 3.30
N GLY A 113 -8.10 28.39 3.00
CA GLY A 113 -6.65 28.18 3.05
C GLY A 113 -6.26 26.76 3.43
N THR A 114 -5.13 26.62 4.12
CA THR A 114 -4.65 25.32 4.59
C THR A 114 -5.27 24.97 5.93
N ILE A 115 -5.81 23.75 6.03
CA ILE A 115 -6.28 23.18 7.30
C ILE A 115 -5.36 22.04 7.71
N ASP A 116 -4.66 22.21 8.82
CA ASP A 116 -3.71 21.22 9.33
C ASP A 116 -4.39 19.89 9.71
N ALA A 117 -3.60 18.83 9.78
CA ALA A 117 -4.05 17.53 10.26
C ALA A 117 -4.66 17.63 11.66
N LYS A 118 -5.81 16.99 11.88
CA LYS A 118 -6.51 16.97 13.18
C LYS A 118 -6.94 18.36 13.71
N SER A 119 -6.93 19.38 12.85
CA SER A 119 -7.43 20.71 13.21
C SER A 119 -8.84 20.97 12.68
N SER A 120 -9.46 22.04 13.14
CA SER A 120 -10.81 22.41 12.75
C SER A 120 -10.89 23.90 12.39
N VAL A 121 -11.83 24.23 11.53
CA VAL A 121 -12.26 25.59 11.24
C VAL A 121 -13.76 25.74 11.52
N VAL A 122 -14.16 26.92 11.92
CA VAL A 122 -15.54 27.19 12.31
C VAL A 122 -16.22 27.96 11.19
N PHE A 123 -17.48 27.57 10.88
CA PHE A 123 -18.36 28.29 9.98
C PHE A 123 -19.74 28.50 10.62
N MET A 124 -20.49 29.46 10.11
CA MET A 124 -21.84 29.73 10.58
C MET A 124 -22.86 29.33 9.51
N TYR A 125 -23.89 28.60 9.92
CA TYR A 125 -25.03 28.25 9.08
C TYR A 125 -26.33 28.40 9.86
N ALA A 126 -27.15 29.35 9.49
CA ALA A 126 -28.45 29.60 10.14
C ALA A 126 -29.61 29.15 9.25
N ARG A 127 -30.43 28.27 9.79
CA ARG A 127 -31.71 27.86 9.18
C ARG A 127 -32.79 28.88 9.48
N HIS A 128 -33.63 29.16 8.50
CA HIS A 128 -34.84 29.96 8.68
C HIS A 128 -36.12 29.13 8.39
N MET A 129 -37.28 29.70 8.65
CA MET A 129 -38.58 29.06 8.31
C MET A 129 -38.75 29.05 6.79
N GLY A 130 -38.44 27.96 6.17
CA GLY A 130 -38.42 27.76 4.70
C GLY A 130 -37.11 27.21 4.17
N SER A 131 -36.12 27.04 5.03
CA SER A 131 -34.88 26.35 4.69
C SER A 131 -35.14 24.94 4.21
N ASP A 132 -34.36 24.50 3.18
CA ASP A 132 -34.40 23.12 2.75
C ASP A 132 -33.88 22.21 3.89
N MET A 133 -34.59 21.09 4.11
CA MET A 133 -34.17 20.14 5.16
C MET A 133 -32.92 19.36 4.82
N ASN A 134 -32.49 19.37 3.55
CA ASN A 134 -31.39 18.57 3.03
C ASN A 134 -30.19 19.40 2.55
N VAL A 135 -29.96 20.57 3.13
CA VAL A 135 -28.78 21.40 2.78
C VAL A 135 -27.51 20.63 3.08
N ARG A 136 -26.59 20.65 2.11
CA ARG A 136 -25.29 19.98 2.20
C ARG A 136 -24.20 21.03 2.20
N ILE A 137 -23.20 20.79 3.04
CA ILE A 137 -21.92 21.45 2.94
C ILE A 137 -21.14 20.85 1.77
N VAL A 138 -20.47 21.68 1.01
CA VAL A 138 -19.58 21.31 -0.09
C VAL A 138 -18.18 21.78 0.28
N VAL A 139 -17.26 20.86 0.41
CA VAL A 139 -15.85 21.14 0.71
C VAL A 139 -15.01 20.74 -0.47
N THR A 140 -14.24 21.68 -1.01
CA THR A 140 -13.23 21.42 -2.04
C THR A 140 -11.86 21.65 -1.45
N TRP A 141 -10.89 20.83 -1.83
CA TRP A 141 -9.51 20.95 -1.36
C TRP A 141 -8.53 20.35 -2.35
N THR A 142 -7.26 20.66 -2.16
CA THR A 142 -6.15 20.05 -2.89
C THR A 142 -5.39 19.12 -1.96
N ASP A 143 -5.31 17.84 -2.32
CA ASP A 143 -4.52 16.83 -1.62
C ASP A 143 -3.01 17.15 -1.71
N PRO A 144 -2.16 16.57 -0.82
CA PRO A 144 -0.72 16.77 -0.89
C PRO A 144 -0.06 16.32 -2.21
N ASP A 145 -0.73 15.46 -2.98
CA ASP A 145 -0.31 15.03 -4.32
C ASP A 145 -0.71 16.00 -5.45
N GLY A 146 -1.40 17.09 -5.11
CA GLY A 146 -1.92 18.08 -6.06
C GLY A 146 -3.27 17.75 -6.68
N THR A 147 -3.91 16.67 -6.26
CA THR A 147 -5.24 16.29 -6.77
C THR A 147 -6.33 17.11 -6.11
N GLN A 148 -7.14 17.80 -6.89
CA GLN A 148 -8.33 18.50 -6.38
C GLN A 148 -9.45 17.51 -6.12
N ARG A 149 -10.07 17.61 -4.91
CA ARG A 149 -11.18 16.78 -4.49
C ARG A 149 -12.36 17.62 -4.01
N THR A 150 -13.53 16.99 -4.01
CA THR A 150 -14.76 17.58 -3.50
C THR A 150 -15.50 16.58 -2.63
N TRP A 151 -15.97 17.03 -1.48
CA TRP A 151 -16.80 16.25 -0.58
C TRP A 151 -18.11 16.99 -0.30
N ARG A 152 -19.20 16.24 -0.22
CA ARG A 152 -20.55 16.76 0.08
C ARG A 152 -21.16 15.98 1.21
N HIS A 153 -21.64 16.68 2.23
CA HIS A 153 -22.22 16.05 3.40
C HIS A 153 -23.44 16.84 3.92
N PRO A 154 -24.50 16.19 4.36
CA PRO A 154 -25.60 16.88 5.02
C PRO A 154 -25.12 17.62 6.26
N ILE A 155 -25.57 18.85 6.44
CA ILE A 155 -25.26 19.60 7.68
C ILE A 155 -26.01 18.94 8.84
N PRO A 156 -25.34 18.51 9.92
CA PRO A 156 -25.98 17.84 11.03
C PRO A 156 -27.06 18.71 11.69
N GLN A 157 -28.09 18.06 12.19
CA GLN A 157 -29.15 18.76 12.93
C GLN A 157 -28.61 19.21 14.29
N LYS A 158 -29.13 20.35 14.77
CA LYS A 158 -28.85 20.83 16.11
C LYS A 158 -29.46 19.86 17.13
N HIS A 159 -28.64 19.39 18.04
CA HIS A 159 -29.10 18.63 19.20
C HIS A 159 -29.21 19.59 20.39
N GLU A 160 -30.39 20.08 20.67
CA GLU A 160 -30.66 20.75 21.94
C GLU A 160 -30.58 19.70 23.05
N SER A 161 -29.67 19.89 23.99
CA SER A 161 -29.52 19.08 25.21
C SER A 161 -30.36 19.63 26.33
#